data_d454fd6d616a950d6c0d6295b1fad9eb
#
_entry.id   d454fd6d616a950d6c0d6295b1fad9eb
#
_cell.length_a   1.000
_cell.length_b   1.000
_cell.length_c   1.000
_cell.angle_alpha   90.00
_cell.angle_beta   90.00
_cell.angle_gamma   90.00
#
_symmetry.space_group_name_H-M   'P 1'
#
loop_
_entity.id
_entity.type
_entity.pdbx_description
1 polymer ?
#
loop_
_entity_poly.entity_id
_entity_poly.type
_entity_poly.pdbx_seq_one_letter_code
_entity_poly.pdbx_strand_id
1 'polypeptide(L)'
;TTAKLVAKKLNIKYLDTGAMYRSVTLQLLRSNVNFDNIYKVSAILDNMIIDMYDYNGKSVVKLNNEDVSELIRSTDVTKHVSEVSSLSEVRKSMVTMQREIGNKSDCIVEGRDIGTIVFPNAEYKFYIVADIKMRAQRRLKELEQIGIIKSLDDVMSDLEVRDHKDSIRDNSPLRKADDAVQIDTSNLSIDEQVNFIINNIKNN
;
A
#
# COMPACT_ATOMS: atom_id res chain seq x y z
N THR A 1 1.48 -4.69 8.10
CA THR A 1 1.27 -5.52 9.33
C THR A 1 0.83 -4.66 10.50
N THR A 2 1.59 -3.64 10.90
CA THR A 2 1.29 -2.77 12.06
C THR A 2 -0.06 -2.06 11.91
N ALA A 3 -0.32 -1.41 10.77
CA ALA A 3 -1.58 -0.73 10.47
C ALA A 3 -2.81 -1.65 10.60
N LYS A 4 -2.73 -2.89 10.07
CA LYS A 4 -3.78 -3.89 10.19
C LYS A 4 -4.06 -4.28 11.66
N LEU A 5 -3.02 -4.42 12.48
CA LEU A 5 -3.16 -4.75 13.90
C LEU A 5 -3.74 -3.59 14.70
N VAL A 6 -3.35 -2.34 14.39
CA VAL A 6 -3.96 -1.15 14.99
C VAL A 6 -5.45 -1.09 14.66
N ALA A 7 -5.83 -1.26 13.40
CA ALA A 7 -7.23 -1.28 12.98
C ALA A 7 -8.03 -2.36 13.72
N LYS A 8 -7.46 -3.57 13.86
CA LYS A 8 -8.08 -4.67 14.63
C LYS A 8 -8.27 -4.31 16.11
N LYS A 9 -7.25 -3.71 16.77
CA LYS A 9 -7.34 -3.32 18.20
C LYS A 9 -8.33 -2.19 18.43
N LEU A 10 -8.50 -1.28 17.46
CA LEU A 10 -9.46 -0.18 17.51
C LEU A 10 -10.85 -0.58 17.00
N ASN A 11 -10.99 -1.78 16.44
CA ASN A 11 -12.22 -2.29 15.81
C ASN A 11 -12.75 -1.37 14.69
N ILE A 12 -11.84 -0.85 13.87
CA ILE A 12 -12.13 -0.01 12.71
C ILE A 12 -11.62 -0.65 11.42
N LYS A 13 -12.03 -0.12 10.28
CA LYS A 13 -11.62 -0.67 8.97
C LYS A 13 -10.13 -0.48 8.72
N TYR A 14 -9.56 -1.41 7.95
CA TYR A 14 -8.21 -1.31 7.41
C TYR A 14 -8.26 -1.25 5.88
N LEU A 15 -7.58 -0.26 5.29
CA LEU A 15 -7.48 -0.09 3.85
C LEU A 15 -6.01 -0.17 3.41
N ASP A 16 -5.67 -1.23 2.67
CA ASP A 16 -4.38 -1.43 2.01
C ASP A 16 -4.42 -0.83 0.60
N THR A 17 -3.97 0.42 0.46
CA THR A 17 -3.95 1.06 -0.86
C THR A 17 -2.94 0.42 -1.81
N GLY A 18 -1.90 -0.21 -1.28
CA GLY A 18 -0.95 -1.00 -2.06
C GLY A 18 -1.63 -2.18 -2.76
N ALA A 19 -2.56 -2.85 -2.10
CA ALA A 19 -3.36 -3.91 -2.71
C ALA A 19 -4.27 -3.37 -3.82
N MET A 20 -4.83 -2.16 -3.67
CA MET A 20 -5.63 -1.51 -4.74
C MET A 20 -4.78 -1.27 -5.98
N TYR A 21 -3.59 -0.65 -5.86
CA TYR A 21 -2.69 -0.44 -7.00
C TYR A 21 -2.23 -1.74 -7.64
N ARG A 22 -2.02 -2.80 -6.87
CA ARG A 22 -1.71 -4.13 -7.38
C ARG A 22 -2.88 -4.76 -8.15
N SER A 23 -4.12 -4.52 -7.70
CA SER A 23 -5.33 -4.96 -8.42
C SER A 23 -5.45 -4.27 -9.78
N VAL A 24 -5.20 -2.95 -9.84
CA VAL A 24 -5.12 -2.21 -11.10
C VAL A 24 -4.05 -2.80 -12.01
N THR A 25 -2.85 -3.03 -11.47
CA THR A 25 -1.74 -3.60 -12.23
C THR A 25 -2.10 -4.96 -12.81
N LEU A 26 -2.71 -5.85 -12.01
CA LEU A 26 -3.18 -7.15 -12.47
C LEU A 26 -4.18 -7.02 -13.61
N GLN A 27 -5.16 -6.10 -13.49
CA GLN A 27 -6.17 -5.89 -14.53
C GLN A 27 -5.54 -5.37 -15.84
N LEU A 28 -4.63 -4.41 -15.76
CA LEU A 28 -3.95 -3.88 -16.94
C LEU A 28 -3.08 -4.96 -17.65
N LEU A 29 -2.37 -5.77 -16.87
CA LEU A 29 -1.59 -6.90 -17.41
C LEU A 29 -2.50 -7.94 -18.08
N ARG A 30 -3.61 -8.32 -17.47
CA ARG A 30 -4.60 -9.26 -18.06
C ARG A 30 -5.21 -8.72 -19.34
N SER A 31 -5.41 -7.41 -19.42
CA SER A 31 -5.96 -6.74 -20.61
C SER A 31 -4.92 -6.55 -21.73
N ASN A 32 -3.66 -6.91 -21.48
CA ASN A 32 -2.54 -6.76 -22.41
C ASN A 32 -2.48 -5.35 -23.03
N VAL A 33 -2.73 -4.32 -22.19
CA VAL A 33 -2.75 -2.92 -22.62
C VAL A 33 -1.36 -2.30 -22.46
N ASN A 34 -0.95 -1.51 -23.48
CA ASN A 34 0.22 -0.64 -23.31
C ASN A 34 -0.13 0.49 -22.35
N PHE A 35 0.66 0.65 -21.29
CA PHE A 35 0.42 1.65 -20.22
C PHE A 35 0.49 3.10 -20.72
N ASP A 36 1.17 3.37 -21.85
CA ASP A 36 1.19 4.68 -22.51
C ASP A 36 -0.15 5.02 -23.19
N ASN A 37 -1.01 4.03 -23.41
CA ASN A 37 -2.32 4.25 -23.99
C ASN A 37 -3.33 4.68 -22.94
N ILE A 38 -3.29 5.96 -22.60
CA ILE A 38 -4.12 6.61 -21.54
C ILE A 38 -5.61 6.31 -21.73
N TYR A 39 -6.12 6.35 -22.98
CA TYR A 39 -7.54 6.10 -23.26
C TYR A 39 -7.97 4.68 -22.90
N LYS A 40 -7.15 3.68 -23.25
CA LYS A 40 -7.43 2.28 -22.89
C LYS A 40 -7.30 2.05 -21.39
N VAL A 41 -6.28 2.65 -20.76
CA VAL A 41 -6.09 2.58 -19.31
C VAL A 41 -7.32 3.17 -18.61
N SER A 42 -7.79 4.37 -18.97
CA SER A 42 -8.97 4.99 -18.38
C SER A 42 -10.22 4.14 -18.56
N ALA A 43 -10.46 3.62 -19.76
CA ALA A 43 -11.63 2.77 -20.03
C ALA A 43 -11.64 1.49 -19.17
N ILE A 44 -10.47 0.93 -18.84
CA ILE A 44 -10.35 -0.22 -17.92
C ILE A 44 -10.67 0.22 -16.49
N LEU A 45 -10.13 1.36 -16.04
CA LEU A 45 -10.35 1.87 -14.69
C LEU A 45 -11.82 2.18 -14.42
N ASP A 46 -12.53 2.75 -15.39
CA ASP A 46 -13.96 3.13 -15.28
C ASP A 46 -14.88 1.91 -15.07
N ASN A 47 -14.44 0.72 -15.52
CA ASN A 47 -15.21 -0.52 -15.41
C ASN A 47 -14.70 -1.46 -14.30
N MET A 48 -13.78 -0.98 -13.46
CA MET A 48 -13.13 -1.81 -12.46
C MET A 48 -13.79 -1.65 -11.09
N ILE A 49 -14.11 -2.78 -10.46
CA ILE A 49 -14.63 -2.83 -9.08
C ILE A 49 -13.58 -3.52 -8.21
N ILE A 50 -13.14 -2.83 -7.16
CA ILE A 50 -12.24 -3.38 -6.16
C ILE A 50 -12.97 -3.41 -4.82
N ASP A 51 -13.14 -4.62 -4.26
CA ASP A 51 -13.67 -4.81 -2.93
C ASP A 51 -12.59 -5.38 -1.99
N MET A 52 -12.56 -4.87 -0.76
CA MET A 52 -11.61 -5.30 0.25
C MET A 52 -12.31 -5.50 1.58
N TYR A 53 -12.11 -6.66 2.18
CA TYR A 53 -12.67 -6.99 3.49
C TYR A 53 -11.80 -8.02 4.23
N ASP A 54 -11.97 -8.09 5.55
CA ASP A 54 -11.35 -9.14 6.35
C ASP A 54 -12.34 -10.31 6.53
N TYR A 55 -11.85 -11.51 6.21
CA TYR A 55 -12.57 -12.75 6.42
C TYR A 55 -11.70 -13.73 7.22
N ASN A 56 -12.18 -14.12 8.40
CA ASN A 56 -11.44 -15.01 9.32
C ASN A 56 -9.97 -14.57 9.58
N GLY A 57 -9.76 -13.25 9.73
CA GLY A 57 -8.43 -12.69 10.00
C GLY A 57 -7.52 -12.56 8.77
N LYS A 58 -7.99 -12.98 7.58
CA LYS A 58 -7.30 -12.80 6.30
C LYS A 58 -7.90 -11.63 5.55
N SER A 59 -7.05 -10.77 4.99
CA SER A 59 -7.52 -9.72 4.07
C SER A 59 -7.81 -10.35 2.72
N VAL A 60 -9.04 -10.21 2.27
CA VAL A 60 -9.53 -10.65 0.96
C VAL A 60 -9.61 -9.43 0.05
N VAL A 61 -9.09 -9.56 -1.15
CA VAL A 61 -9.15 -8.55 -2.21
C VAL A 61 -9.89 -9.15 -3.40
N LYS A 62 -11.00 -8.54 -3.78
CA LYS A 62 -11.73 -8.91 -4.99
C LYS A 62 -11.58 -7.86 -6.08
N LEU A 63 -11.38 -8.32 -7.29
CA LEU A 63 -11.37 -7.55 -8.51
C LEU A 63 -12.48 -8.07 -9.42
N ASN A 64 -13.49 -7.24 -9.71
CA ASN A 64 -14.66 -7.63 -10.50
C ASN A 64 -15.31 -8.95 -9.98
N ASN A 65 -15.49 -9.07 -8.66
CA ASN A 65 -15.99 -10.23 -7.93
C ASN A 65 -15.07 -11.47 -7.87
N GLU A 66 -13.93 -11.50 -8.55
CA GLU A 66 -12.90 -12.56 -8.44
C GLU A 66 -12.00 -12.31 -7.23
N ASP A 67 -11.75 -13.33 -6.40
CA ASP A 67 -10.72 -13.25 -5.35
C ASP A 67 -9.32 -13.27 -6.00
N VAL A 68 -8.62 -12.15 -5.89
CA VAL A 68 -7.28 -11.95 -6.45
C VAL A 68 -6.19 -11.80 -5.39
N SER A 69 -6.50 -12.12 -4.13
CA SER A 69 -5.62 -11.89 -2.96
C SER A 69 -4.20 -12.42 -3.14
N GLU A 70 -4.05 -13.57 -3.78
CA GLU A 70 -2.75 -14.17 -4.09
C GLU A 70 -2.18 -13.63 -5.42
N LEU A 71 -3.02 -13.46 -6.44
CA LEU A 71 -2.59 -13.03 -7.77
C LEU A 71 -1.97 -11.64 -7.78
N ILE A 72 -2.48 -10.73 -6.97
CA ILE A 72 -1.92 -9.37 -6.81
C ILE A 72 -0.52 -9.34 -6.19
N ARG A 73 -0.04 -10.47 -5.68
CA ARG A 73 1.29 -10.64 -5.08
C ARG A 73 2.27 -11.36 -6.00
N SER A 74 1.84 -11.75 -7.20
CA SER A 74 2.68 -12.41 -8.21
C SER A 74 3.90 -11.56 -8.58
N THR A 75 4.91 -12.22 -9.15
CA THR A 75 6.13 -11.58 -9.61
C THR A 75 5.86 -10.50 -10.66
N ASP A 76 4.97 -10.80 -11.63
CA ASP A 76 4.63 -9.88 -12.72
C ASP A 76 3.95 -8.60 -12.18
N VAL A 77 2.97 -8.74 -11.28
CA VAL A 77 2.34 -7.59 -10.64
C VAL A 77 3.36 -6.79 -9.82
N THR A 78 4.23 -7.47 -9.09
CA THR A 78 5.25 -6.82 -8.26
C THR A 78 6.26 -6.04 -9.11
N LYS A 79 6.61 -6.54 -10.29
CA LYS A 79 7.52 -5.88 -11.25
C LYS A 79 6.94 -4.59 -11.82
N HIS A 80 5.64 -4.58 -12.13
CA HIS A 80 5.00 -3.47 -12.86
C HIS A 80 4.25 -2.47 -11.96
N VAL A 81 3.97 -2.82 -10.70
CA VAL A 81 3.14 -1.96 -9.82
C VAL A 81 3.72 -0.56 -9.61
N SER A 82 5.04 -0.41 -9.59
CA SER A 82 5.68 0.91 -9.43
C SER A 82 5.42 1.81 -10.63
N GLU A 83 5.54 1.27 -11.84
CA GLU A 83 5.24 1.96 -13.09
C GLU A 83 3.74 2.32 -13.17
N VAL A 84 2.85 1.35 -13.02
CA VAL A 84 1.40 1.57 -13.06
C VAL A 84 0.96 2.59 -12.00
N SER A 85 1.50 2.54 -10.79
CA SER A 85 1.17 3.50 -9.73
C SER A 85 1.67 4.92 -9.98
N SER A 86 2.53 5.16 -10.96
CA SER A 86 2.99 6.49 -11.37
C SER A 86 2.09 7.15 -12.41
N LEU A 87 1.24 6.38 -13.09
CA LEU A 87 0.34 6.89 -14.13
C LEU A 87 -0.71 7.85 -13.53
N SER A 88 -0.85 9.03 -14.10
CA SER A 88 -1.77 10.08 -13.61
C SER A 88 -3.22 9.61 -13.53
N GLU A 89 -3.70 8.89 -14.53
CA GLU A 89 -5.08 8.38 -14.62
C GLU A 89 -5.34 7.33 -13.53
N VAL A 90 -4.38 6.42 -13.34
CA VAL A 90 -4.46 5.41 -12.27
C VAL A 90 -4.51 6.10 -10.91
N ARG A 91 -3.66 7.11 -10.71
CA ARG A 91 -3.65 7.84 -9.43
C ARG A 91 -4.95 8.57 -9.18
N LYS A 92 -5.48 9.31 -10.16
CA LYS A 92 -6.76 10.02 -10.04
C LYS A 92 -7.88 9.05 -9.64
N SER A 93 -8.02 7.93 -10.35
CA SER A 93 -9.02 6.91 -10.07
C SER A 93 -8.85 6.32 -8.66
N MET A 94 -7.63 5.92 -8.30
CA MET A 94 -7.35 5.31 -6.99
C MET A 94 -7.56 6.29 -5.83
N VAL A 95 -7.14 7.54 -5.93
CA VAL A 95 -7.37 8.56 -4.89
C VAL A 95 -8.87 8.78 -4.68
N THR A 96 -9.66 8.88 -5.75
CA THR A 96 -11.11 9.00 -5.66
C THR A 96 -11.71 7.80 -4.92
N MET A 97 -11.40 6.59 -5.35
CA MET A 97 -11.92 5.36 -4.75
C MET A 97 -11.49 5.20 -3.27
N GLN A 98 -10.24 5.53 -2.94
CA GLN A 98 -9.73 5.50 -1.58
C GLN A 98 -10.48 6.47 -0.66
N ARG A 99 -10.75 7.69 -1.15
CA ARG A 99 -11.54 8.69 -0.42
C ARG A 99 -12.99 8.24 -0.23
N GLU A 100 -13.61 7.67 -1.25
CA GLU A 100 -14.97 7.12 -1.15
C GLU A 100 -15.07 6.01 -0.09
N ILE A 101 -14.07 5.14 0.00
CA ILE A 101 -14.02 4.07 1.01
C ILE A 101 -13.75 4.65 2.40
N GLY A 102 -12.75 5.52 2.53
CA GLY A 102 -12.29 6.05 3.82
C GLY A 102 -13.25 7.04 4.46
N ASN A 103 -14.06 7.76 3.66
CA ASN A 103 -15.04 8.70 4.17
C ASN A 103 -16.34 8.04 4.68
N LYS A 104 -16.51 6.73 4.48
CA LYS A 104 -17.72 6.01 4.94
C LYS A 104 -17.70 5.65 6.42
N SER A 105 -16.54 5.54 7.03
CA SER A 105 -16.36 5.18 8.45
C SER A 105 -14.91 5.37 8.87
N ASP A 106 -14.66 5.41 10.17
CA ASP A 106 -13.30 5.40 10.71
C ASP A 106 -12.49 4.25 10.14
N CYS A 107 -11.27 4.56 9.70
CA CYS A 107 -10.40 3.58 9.09
C CYS A 107 -8.91 3.90 9.29
N ILE A 108 -8.11 2.87 9.27
CA ILE A 108 -6.66 2.98 9.12
C ILE A 108 -6.34 2.78 7.63
N VAL A 109 -5.67 3.75 7.04
CA VAL A 109 -5.25 3.70 5.63
C VAL A 109 -3.74 3.60 5.55
N GLU A 110 -3.22 2.60 4.84
CA GLU A 110 -1.80 2.39 4.62
C GLU A 110 -1.43 2.67 3.16
N GLY A 111 -0.34 3.44 2.94
CA GLY A 111 0.15 3.75 1.60
C GLY A 111 1.38 4.64 1.63
N ARG A 112 1.68 5.33 0.51
CA ARG A 112 2.88 6.16 0.32
C ARG A 112 2.61 7.65 0.47
N ASP A 113 1.45 8.10 0.05
CA ASP A 113 1.05 9.51 -0.03
C ASP A 113 -0.28 9.78 0.69
N ILE A 114 -0.61 8.93 1.66
CA ILE A 114 -1.92 9.00 2.33
C ILE A 114 -2.08 10.31 3.08
N GLY A 115 -1.12 10.69 3.92
CA GLY A 115 -1.20 11.90 4.74
C GLY A 115 -0.89 13.19 3.98
N THR A 116 -0.41 13.11 2.73
CA THR A 116 -0.06 14.30 1.93
C THR A 116 -1.06 14.58 0.82
N ILE A 117 -1.64 13.52 0.22
CA ILE A 117 -2.51 13.64 -0.97
C ILE A 117 -3.89 13.05 -0.73
N VAL A 118 -3.99 11.81 -0.24
CA VAL A 118 -5.28 11.12 -0.15
C VAL A 118 -6.14 11.71 0.96
N PHE A 119 -5.61 11.77 2.18
CA PHE A 119 -6.24 12.32 3.38
C PHE A 119 -5.33 13.36 4.05
N PRO A 120 -5.13 14.54 3.42
CA PRO A 120 -4.26 15.57 3.98
C PRO A 120 -4.79 16.17 5.29
N ASN A 121 -6.07 16.00 5.58
CA ASN A 121 -6.72 16.45 6.81
C ASN A 121 -7.04 15.29 7.78
N ALA A 122 -6.38 14.13 7.62
CA ALA A 122 -6.53 13.05 8.58
C ALA A 122 -6.12 13.52 9.99
N GLU A 123 -6.90 13.14 11.00
CA GLU A 123 -6.69 13.54 12.40
C GLU A 123 -5.35 13.01 12.93
N TYR A 124 -4.99 11.77 12.57
CA TYR A 124 -3.72 11.14 12.97
C TYR A 124 -2.94 10.69 11.74
N LYS A 125 -1.68 11.12 11.67
CA LYS A 125 -0.76 10.74 10.59
C LYS A 125 0.53 10.18 11.18
N PHE A 126 0.92 9.00 10.73
CA PHE A 126 2.14 8.32 11.14
C PHE A 126 3.03 8.05 9.94
N TYR A 127 4.27 8.50 9.99
CA TYR A 127 5.28 8.24 8.97
C TYR A 127 6.25 7.19 9.52
N ILE A 128 6.14 5.97 8.99
CA ILE A 128 6.91 4.83 9.48
C ILE A 128 8.20 4.71 8.66
N VAL A 129 9.32 4.70 9.36
CA VAL A 129 10.65 4.46 8.80
C VAL A 129 11.29 3.24 9.43
N ALA A 130 12.24 2.63 8.74
CA ALA A 130 13.13 1.61 9.27
C ALA A 130 14.41 1.56 8.44
N ASP A 131 15.50 1.13 9.08
CA ASP A 131 16.75 0.82 8.41
C ASP A 131 16.55 -0.13 7.23
N ILE A 132 17.26 0.11 6.12
CA ILE A 132 17.08 -0.64 4.87
C ILE A 132 17.36 -2.13 5.06
N LYS A 133 18.38 -2.49 5.84
CA LYS A 133 18.73 -3.88 6.11
C LYS A 133 17.63 -4.59 6.92
N MET A 134 17.02 -3.89 7.90
CA MET A 134 15.90 -4.43 8.68
C MET A 134 14.66 -4.65 7.80
N ARG A 135 14.40 -3.72 6.89
CA ARG A 135 13.29 -3.85 5.92
C ARG A 135 13.52 -4.99 4.95
N ALA A 136 14.75 -5.14 4.45
CA ALA A 136 15.15 -6.23 3.56
C ALA A 136 15.04 -7.60 4.25
N GLN A 137 15.46 -7.71 5.51
CA GLN A 137 15.32 -8.94 6.29
C GLN A 137 13.84 -9.34 6.50
N ARG A 138 12.97 -8.36 6.80
CA ARG A 138 11.52 -8.60 6.89
C ARG A 138 10.96 -9.10 5.56
N ARG A 139 11.36 -8.45 4.46
CA ARG A 139 10.93 -8.81 3.12
C ARG A 139 11.44 -10.18 2.67
N LEU A 140 12.68 -10.50 3.01
CA LEU A 140 13.27 -11.80 2.70
C LEU A 140 12.46 -12.94 3.33
N LYS A 141 12.09 -12.81 4.62
CA LYS A 141 11.24 -13.80 5.31
C LYS A 141 9.88 -13.97 4.63
N GLU A 142 9.27 -12.86 4.14
CA GLU A 142 8.01 -12.95 3.40
C GLU A 142 8.18 -13.70 2.06
N LEU A 143 9.28 -13.46 1.33
CA LEU A 143 9.59 -14.12 0.06
C LEU A 143 9.85 -15.62 0.26
N GLU A 144 10.58 -15.99 1.31
CA GLU A 144 10.84 -17.39 1.68
C GLU A 144 9.53 -18.15 1.96
N GLN A 145 8.56 -17.52 2.64
CA GLN A 145 7.24 -18.12 2.93
C GLN A 145 6.43 -18.47 1.68
N ILE A 146 6.68 -17.77 0.56
CA ILE A 146 6.03 -18.03 -0.73
C ILE A 146 6.95 -18.76 -1.71
N GLY A 147 8.08 -19.33 -1.22
CA GLY A 147 9.00 -20.13 -2.01
C GLY A 147 9.93 -19.35 -2.95
N ILE A 148 10.04 -18.04 -2.78
CA ILE A 148 10.96 -17.19 -3.57
C ILE A 148 12.27 -17.04 -2.81
N ILE A 149 13.37 -17.51 -3.43
CA ILE A 149 14.72 -17.41 -2.88
C ILE A 149 15.43 -16.22 -3.51
N LYS A 150 15.87 -15.28 -2.68
CA LYS A 150 16.70 -14.11 -3.05
C LYS A 150 17.82 -13.91 -2.05
N SER A 151 18.90 -13.22 -2.44
CA SER A 151 19.89 -12.74 -1.50
C SER A 151 19.40 -11.51 -0.73
N LEU A 152 19.98 -11.24 0.44
CA LEU A 152 19.66 -10.03 1.20
C LEU A 152 20.01 -8.77 0.40
N ASP A 153 21.15 -8.77 -0.30
CA ASP A 153 21.62 -7.64 -1.10
C ASP A 153 20.70 -7.36 -2.29
N ASP A 154 20.18 -8.38 -2.96
CA ASP A 154 19.19 -8.21 -4.03
C ASP A 154 17.91 -7.57 -3.49
N VAL A 155 17.44 -8.02 -2.32
CA VAL A 155 16.23 -7.45 -1.70
C VAL A 155 16.47 -6.02 -1.25
N MET A 156 17.66 -5.69 -0.71
CA MET A 156 18.02 -4.31 -0.37
C MET A 156 18.00 -3.42 -1.60
N SER A 157 18.67 -3.84 -2.68
CA SER A 157 18.70 -3.12 -3.95
C SER A 157 17.30 -2.89 -4.53
N ASP A 158 16.45 -3.93 -4.56
CA ASP A 158 15.06 -3.80 -5.01
C ASP A 158 14.28 -2.75 -4.21
N LEU A 159 14.47 -2.73 -2.88
CA LEU A 159 13.80 -1.76 -1.99
C LEU A 159 14.30 -0.34 -2.22
N GLU A 160 15.62 -0.14 -2.35
CA GLU A 160 16.21 1.18 -2.61
C GLU A 160 15.76 1.75 -3.95
N VAL A 161 15.77 0.94 -5.02
CA VAL A 161 15.27 1.36 -6.34
C VAL A 161 13.80 1.77 -6.27
N ARG A 162 12.99 1.00 -5.54
CA ARG A 162 11.58 1.32 -5.38
C ARG A 162 11.36 2.59 -4.59
N ASP A 163 12.03 2.75 -3.45
CA ASP A 163 11.91 3.94 -2.61
C ASP A 163 12.36 5.19 -3.35
N HIS A 164 13.44 5.08 -4.12
CA HIS A 164 13.90 6.16 -4.98
C HIS A 164 12.82 6.55 -5.99
N LYS A 165 12.27 5.59 -6.73
CA LYS A 165 11.17 5.83 -7.70
C LYS A 165 9.95 6.47 -7.02
N ASP A 166 9.55 5.98 -5.84
CA ASP A 166 8.41 6.53 -5.09
C ASP A 166 8.67 7.96 -4.62
N SER A 167 9.93 8.34 -4.34
CA SER A 167 10.32 9.67 -3.83
C SER A 167 10.46 10.72 -4.93
N ILE A 168 10.91 10.34 -6.13
CA ILE A 168 11.19 11.30 -7.22
C ILE A 168 10.05 11.43 -8.25
N ARG A 169 8.99 10.65 -8.13
CA ARG A 169 7.88 10.71 -9.08
C ARG A 169 7.20 12.09 -9.03
N ASP A 170 6.81 12.60 -10.19
CA ASP A 170 6.16 13.93 -10.32
C ASP A 170 4.80 13.96 -9.61
N ASN A 171 4.06 12.86 -9.70
CA ASN A 171 2.72 12.74 -9.10
C ASN A 171 2.79 12.05 -7.74
N SER A 172 2.44 12.79 -6.67
CA SER A 172 2.32 12.27 -5.30
C SER A 172 3.60 11.56 -4.80
N PRO A 173 4.74 12.25 -4.71
CA PRO A 173 5.99 11.66 -4.22
C PRO A 173 5.84 11.15 -2.78
N LEU A 174 6.59 10.09 -2.45
CA LEU A 174 6.71 9.61 -1.08
C LEU A 174 7.41 10.67 -0.23
N ARG A 175 6.68 11.31 0.68
CA ARG A 175 7.23 12.25 1.66
C ARG A 175 6.39 12.25 2.93
N LYS A 176 7.04 12.65 4.02
CA LYS A 176 6.38 12.84 5.30
C LYS A 176 5.48 14.08 5.23
N ALA A 177 4.24 13.99 5.69
CA ALA A 177 3.42 15.17 5.94
C ALA A 177 3.99 15.95 7.14
N ASP A 178 3.86 17.29 7.13
CA ASP A 178 4.48 18.16 8.14
C ASP A 178 3.97 17.85 9.54
N ASP A 179 2.70 17.49 9.66
CA ASP A 179 2.00 17.12 10.88
C ASP A 179 2.06 15.61 11.22
N ALA A 180 2.81 14.82 10.46
CA ALA A 180 2.93 13.39 10.74
C ALA A 180 3.94 13.08 11.84
N VAL A 181 3.54 12.24 12.79
CA VAL A 181 4.43 11.65 13.80
C VAL A 181 5.31 10.61 13.13
N GLN A 182 6.63 10.79 13.20
CA GLN A 182 7.58 9.83 12.67
C GLN A 182 7.86 8.72 13.68
N ILE A 183 7.86 7.47 13.18
CA ILE A 183 8.16 6.29 13.99
C ILE A 183 9.29 5.53 13.31
N ASP A 184 10.45 5.44 13.96
CA ASP A 184 11.51 4.54 13.55
C ASP A 184 11.25 3.14 14.13
N THR A 185 10.99 2.20 13.24
CA THR A 185 10.65 0.81 13.60
C THR A 185 11.82 -0.14 13.45
N SER A 186 13.04 0.35 13.27
CA SER A 186 14.23 -0.49 13.07
C SER A 186 14.42 -1.50 14.20
N ASN A 187 14.25 -1.05 15.45
CA ASN A 187 14.47 -1.86 16.65
C ASN A 187 13.20 -2.13 17.46
N LEU A 188 12.02 -1.80 16.90
CA LEU A 188 10.75 -2.03 17.58
C LEU A 188 10.11 -3.35 17.12
N SER A 189 9.64 -4.12 18.09
CA SER A 189 8.72 -5.23 17.85
C SER A 189 7.38 -4.72 17.29
N ILE A 190 6.62 -5.60 16.66
CA ILE A 190 5.29 -5.25 16.12
C ILE A 190 4.36 -4.73 17.24
N ASP A 191 4.41 -5.34 18.42
CA ASP A 191 3.57 -4.94 19.56
C ASP A 191 3.94 -3.54 20.07
N GLU A 192 5.23 -3.21 20.15
CA GLU A 192 5.69 -1.87 20.52
C GLU A 192 5.23 -0.81 19.51
N GLN A 193 5.33 -1.10 18.19
CA GLN A 193 4.83 -0.22 17.14
C GLN A 193 3.34 0.04 17.28
N VAL A 194 2.56 -1.03 17.47
CA VAL A 194 1.10 -0.95 17.64
C VAL A 194 0.73 -0.17 18.88
N ASN A 195 1.39 -0.43 20.02
CA ASN A 195 1.12 0.28 21.28
C ASN A 195 1.49 1.77 21.18
N PHE A 196 2.60 2.10 20.53
CA PHE A 196 3.00 3.48 20.28
C PHE A 196 1.89 4.24 19.53
N ILE A 197 1.39 3.69 18.43
CA ILE A 197 0.34 4.30 17.60
C ILE A 197 -0.95 4.47 18.44
N ILE A 198 -1.40 3.42 19.15
CA ILE A 198 -2.63 3.47 19.94
C ILE A 198 -2.53 4.49 21.06
N ASN A 199 -1.38 4.59 21.74
CA ASN A 199 -1.19 5.56 22.80
C ASN A 199 -1.23 7.00 22.28
N ASN A 200 -0.68 7.26 21.08
CA ASN A 200 -0.78 8.59 20.46
C ASN A 200 -2.22 8.95 20.08
N ILE A 201 -3.03 7.97 19.63
CA ILE A 201 -4.44 8.20 19.29
C ILE A 201 -5.29 8.46 20.54
N LYS A 202 -4.99 7.81 21.66
CA LYS A 202 -5.80 7.93 22.90
C LYS A 202 -5.45 9.13 23.75
N ASN A 203 -4.24 9.66 23.62
CA ASN A 203 -3.72 10.74 24.48
C ASN A 203 -3.88 12.14 23.86
N ASN A 204 -4.43 12.23 22.65
CA ASN A 204 -4.81 13.46 21.97
C ASN A 204 -6.33 13.53 21.80
#